data_0641e522a89a9851ea4d7118305f9336
#
_entry.id   0641e522a89a9851ea4d7118305f9336
#
_cell.length_a   1.000
_cell.length_b   1.000
_cell.length_c   1.000
_cell.angle_alpha   90.00
_cell.angle_beta   90.00
_cell.angle_gamma   90.00
#
_symmetry.space_group_name_H-M   'P 1'
#
loop_
_entity.id
_entity.type
_entity.pdbx_description
1 polymer ?
#
loop_
_entity_poly.entity_id
_entity_poly.type
_entity_poly.pdbx_seq_one_letter_code
_entity_poly.pdbx_strand_id
1 'polypeptide(L)'
;MHSELIVDKEIDPDKDDAYFIAPENLKQLRFVKPNSFSKATIRNCSVTNLTSYNLQSLFNSLEKGSSATIVIDEPVLVLQEYDANAIIANAELAGFKNIKTGNTTAFCHGLGTKVETITLTLTK
;
A
#
# COMPACT_ATOMS: atom_id res chain seq x y z
N MET A 1 -3.31 -16.27 13.20
CA MET A 1 -3.78 -14.90 12.92
C MET A 1 -2.61 -14.07 12.42
N HIS A 2 -2.77 -13.41 11.29
CA HIS A 2 -1.71 -12.56 10.73
C HIS A 2 -1.88 -11.14 11.24
N SER A 3 -0.81 -10.54 11.73
CA SER A 3 -0.82 -9.15 12.22
C SER A 3 -0.30 -8.16 11.18
N GLU A 4 0.29 -8.65 10.11
CA GLU A 4 0.86 -7.82 9.05
C GLU A 4 0.27 -8.22 7.69
N LEU A 5 -0.10 -7.20 6.90
CA LEU A 5 -0.50 -7.38 5.50
C LEU A 5 0.66 -6.94 4.59
N ILE A 6 0.99 -7.76 3.62
CA ILE A 6 1.97 -7.42 2.58
C ILE A 6 1.32 -7.57 1.21
N VAL A 7 1.32 -6.48 0.45
CA VAL A 7 0.86 -6.47 -0.95
C VAL A 7 2.10 -6.23 -1.81
N ASP A 8 2.52 -7.26 -2.53
CA ASP A 8 3.71 -7.21 -3.36
C ASP A 8 3.62 -8.27 -4.45
N LYS A 9 4.39 -8.09 -5.52
CA LYS A 9 4.53 -9.07 -6.59
C LYS A 9 5.32 -10.30 -6.15
N GLU A 10 6.20 -10.13 -5.16
CA GLU A 10 7.04 -11.21 -4.65
C GLU A 10 6.70 -11.49 -3.20
N ILE A 11 6.63 -12.78 -2.86
CA ILE A 11 6.39 -13.23 -1.49
C ILE A 11 7.73 -13.47 -0.82
N ASP A 12 7.91 -12.87 0.37
CA ASP A 12 9.08 -13.12 1.19
C ASP A 12 8.85 -14.40 2.02
N PRO A 13 9.56 -15.51 1.72
CA PRO A 13 9.33 -16.76 2.41
C PRO A 13 9.76 -16.74 3.88
N ASP A 14 10.55 -15.75 4.30
CA ASP A 14 11.00 -15.62 5.68
C ASP A 14 9.96 -14.93 6.59
N LYS A 15 8.87 -14.42 6.02
CA LYS A 15 7.79 -13.76 6.77
C LYS A 15 6.58 -14.67 6.93
N ASP A 16 6.64 -15.55 7.92
CA ASP A 16 5.57 -16.53 8.16
C ASP A 16 4.29 -15.92 8.72
N ASP A 17 4.37 -14.79 9.43
CA ASP A 17 3.24 -14.19 10.12
C ASP A 17 2.48 -13.16 9.29
N ALA A 18 2.90 -12.94 8.05
CA ALA A 18 2.27 -11.96 7.17
C ALA A 18 1.18 -12.61 6.31
N TYR A 19 0.14 -11.85 6.05
CA TYR A 19 -0.87 -12.19 5.06
C TYR A 19 -0.46 -11.55 3.73
N PHE A 20 -0.28 -12.35 2.70
CA PHE A 20 0.21 -11.88 1.40
C PHE A 20 -0.92 -11.80 0.39
N ILE A 21 -0.97 -10.68 -0.34
CA ILE A 21 -1.89 -10.48 -1.46
C ILE A 21 -1.08 -9.96 -2.64
N ALA A 22 -1.30 -10.52 -3.84
CA ALA A 22 -0.76 -9.96 -5.06
C ALA A 22 -1.44 -8.62 -5.35
N PRO A 23 -0.73 -7.62 -5.93
CA PRO A 23 -1.31 -6.30 -6.18
C PRO A 23 -2.60 -6.34 -7.01
N GLU A 24 -2.67 -7.21 -8.00
CA GLU A 24 -3.86 -7.37 -8.84
C GLU A 24 -5.05 -7.96 -8.09
N ASN A 25 -4.83 -8.55 -6.92
CA ASN A 25 -5.87 -9.16 -6.09
C ASN A 25 -6.26 -8.31 -4.88
N LEU A 26 -5.89 -7.03 -4.88
CA LEU A 26 -6.12 -6.13 -3.75
C LEU A 26 -7.60 -6.05 -3.35
N LYS A 27 -8.51 -6.22 -4.30
CA LYS A 27 -9.96 -6.25 -4.05
C LYS A 27 -10.38 -7.34 -3.07
N GLN A 28 -9.56 -8.38 -2.86
CA GLN A 28 -9.85 -9.45 -1.90
C GLN A 28 -9.86 -8.95 -0.45
N LEU A 29 -9.30 -7.77 -0.17
CA LEU A 29 -9.34 -7.19 1.17
C LEU A 29 -10.75 -6.99 1.70
N ARG A 30 -11.74 -6.86 0.83
CA ARG A 30 -13.15 -6.70 1.25
C ARG A 30 -13.68 -7.90 2.03
N PHE A 31 -13.03 -9.08 1.88
CA PHE A 31 -13.42 -10.30 2.59
C PHE A 31 -12.66 -10.53 3.88
N VAL A 32 -11.68 -9.67 4.19
CA VAL A 32 -10.89 -9.77 5.40
C VAL A 32 -11.68 -9.18 6.57
N LYS A 33 -11.60 -9.83 7.74
CA LYS A 33 -12.26 -9.32 8.94
C LYS A 33 -11.73 -7.93 9.30
N PRO A 34 -12.60 -7.03 9.77
CA PRO A 34 -12.15 -5.72 10.29
C PRO A 34 -11.12 -5.89 11.40
N ASN A 35 -10.19 -4.93 11.47
CA ASN A 35 -9.19 -4.87 12.54
C ASN A 35 -8.26 -6.09 12.60
N SER A 36 -7.94 -6.68 11.45
CA SER A 36 -7.09 -7.87 11.39
C SER A 36 -5.60 -7.56 11.40
N PHE A 37 -5.19 -6.38 10.95
CA PHE A 37 -3.78 -6.07 10.77
C PHE A 37 -3.35 -4.87 11.60
N SER A 38 -2.17 -4.97 12.20
CA SER A 38 -1.52 -3.86 12.91
C SER A 38 -0.55 -3.09 12.02
N LYS A 39 -0.29 -3.60 10.81
CA LYS A 39 0.64 -2.98 9.86
C LYS A 39 0.32 -3.49 8.46
N ALA A 40 0.49 -2.63 7.48
CA ALA A 40 0.38 -3.01 6.07
C ALA A 40 1.49 -2.35 5.25
N THR A 41 2.00 -3.07 4.27
CA THR A 41 2.99 -2.56 3.32
C THR A 41 2.52 -2.91 1.92
N ILE A 42 2.47 -1.92 1.03
CA ILE A 42 2.04 -2.08 -0.36
C ILE A 42 3.19 -1.65 -1.27
N ARG A 43 3.67 -2.58 -2.09
CA ARG A 43 4.74 -2.36 -3.04
C ARG A 43 4.35 -2.90 -4.40
N ASN A 44 4.93 -2.32 -5.45
CA ASN A 44 4.75 -2.79 -6.83
C ASN A 44 3.27 -2.89 -7.22
N CYS A 45 2.46 -1.99 -6.69
CA CYS A 45 1.04 -1.93 -6.93
C CYS A 45 0.72 -0.72 -7.80
N SER A 46 0.04 -0.96 -8.93
CA SER A 46 -0.37 0.11 -9.82
C SER A 46 -1.38 1.05 -9.12
N VAL A 47 -1.30 2.34 -9.43
CA VAL A 47 -2.28 3.32 -8.93
C VAL A 47 -3.71 2.93 -9.31
N THR A 48 -3.89 2.23 -10.43
CA THR A 48 -5.22 1.78 -10.88
C THR A 48 -5.86 0.77 -9.93
N ASN A 49 -5.05 0.08 -9.11
CA ASN A 49 -5.53 -0.84 -8.09
C ASN A 49 -5.75 -0.16 -6.74
N LEU A 50 -5.24 1.06 -6.55
CA LEU A 50 -5.36 1.83 -5.31
C LEU A 50 -6.56 2.77 -5.39
N THR A 51 -7.72 2.19 -5.69
CA THR A 51 -8.99 2.90 -5.74
C THR A 51 -9.49 3.24 -4.34
N SER A 52 -10.45 4.17 -4.24
CA SER A 52 -11.07 4.48 -2.95
C SER A 52 -11.74 3.25 -2.33
N TYR A 53 -12.32 2.37 -3.15
CA TYR A 53 -12.91 1.11 -2.69
C TYR A 53 -11.90 0.19 -2.05
N ASN A 54 -10.79 -0.05 -2.74
CA ASN A 54 -9.75 -0.94 -2.23
C ASN A 54 -9.08 -0.34 -1.00
N LEU A 55 -8.86 0.97 -0.98
CA LEU A 55 -8.29 1.65 0.18
C LEU A 55 -9.27 1.67 1.36
N GLN A 56 -10.57 1.71 1.11
CA GLN A 56 -11.56 1.58 2.19
C GLN A 56 -11.52 0.17 2.79
N SER A 57 -11.38 -0.85 1.96
CA SER A 57 -11.21 -2.22 2.46
C SER A 57 -9.93 -2.36 3.28
N LEU A 58 -8.86 -1.72 2.84
CA LEU A 58 -7.61 -1.65 3.60
C LEU A 58 -7.84 -0.95 4.95
N PHE A 59 -8.50 0.20 4.93
CA PHE A 59 -8.84 0.95 6.14
C PHE A 59 -9.60 0.09 7.13
N ASN A 60 -10.62 -0.63 6.66
CA ASN A 60 -11.42 -1.49 7.53
C ASN A 60 -10.62 -2.67 8.09
N SER A 61 -9.66 -3.19 7.33
CA SER A 61 -8.84 -4.33 7.75
C SER A 61 -7.77 -3.96 8.77
N LEU A 62 -7.44 -2.68 8.92
CA LEU A 62 -6.44 -2.21 9.86
C LEU A 62 -7.03 -1.99 11.25
N GLU A 63 -6.24 -2.28 12.27
CA GLU A 63 -6.57 -1.91 13.64
C GLU A 63 -6.52 -0.39 13.80
N LYS A 64 -7.33 0.14 14.71
CA LYS A 64 -7.34 1.57 14.99
C LYS A 64 -5.95 2.03 15.44
N GLY A 65 -5.47 3.13 14.84
CA GLY A 65 -4.14 3.66 15.12
C GLY A 65 -3.03 3.01 14.30
N SER A 66 -3.32 1.98 13.52
CA SER A 66 -2.35 1.30 12.68
C SER A 66 -2.12 2.06 11.38
N SER A 67 -0.98 1.78 10.74
CA SER A 67 -0.57 2.46 9.52
C SER A 67 -0.35 1.49 8.37
N ALA A 68 -0.61 1.99 7.17
CA ALA A 68 -0.23 1.34 5.92
C ALA A 68 0.82 2.19 5.21
N THR A 69 1.87 1.57 4.71
CA THR A 69 2.91 2.22 3.92
C THR A 69 2.74 1.82 2.46
N ILE A 70 2.62 2.80 1.57
CA ILE A 70 2.51 2.57 0.13
C ILE A 70 3.76 3.13 -0.54
N VAL A 71 4.51 2.27 -1.22
CA VAL A 71 5.67 2.65 -2.01
C VAL A 71 5.20 2.82 -3.46
N ILE A 72 5.41 4.03 -4.01
CA ILE A 72 4.95 4.35 -5.37
C ILE A 72 5.84 3.62 -6.38
N ASP A 73 5.24 2.75 -7.19
CA ASP A 73 5.94 1.97 -8.20
C ASP A 73 5.93 2.71 -9.55
N GLU A 74 6.74 3.76 -9.64
CA GLU A 74 6.84 4.57 -10.84
C GLU A 74 8.27 5.11 -10.97
N PRO A 75 8.98 4.86 -12.09
CA PRO A 75 10.37 5.31 -12.25
C PRO A 75 10.53 6.80 -12.54
N VAL A 76 9.49 7.48 -13.01
CA VAL A 76 9.57 8.90 -13.38
C VAL A 76 9.02 9.77 -12.25
N LEU A 77 9.83 10.71 -11.75
CA LEU A 77 9.48 11.52 -10.58
C LEU A 77 8.15 12.29 -10.76
N VAL A 78 7.94 12.89 -11.93
CA VAL A 78 6.69 13.62 -12.21
C VAL A 78 5.49 12.69 -12.11
N LEU A 79 5.62 11.46 -12.60
CA LEU A 79 4.55 10.46 -12.50
C LEU A 79 4.39 9.95 -11.07
N GLN A 80 5.46 9.87 -10.30
CA GLN A 80 5.37 9.54 -8.87
C GLN A 80 4.51 10.56 -8.13
N GLU A 81 4.74 11.84 -8.38
CA GLU A 81 3.97 12.92 -7.73
C GLU A 81 2.50 12.87 -8.16
N TYR A 82 2.24 12.62 -9.43
CA TYR A 82 0.88 12.48 -9.95
C TYR A 82 0.16 11.31 -9.28
N ASP A 83 0.82 10.15 -9.21
CA ASP A 83 0.25 8.96 -8.58
C ASP A 83 0.04 9.16 -7.08
N ALA A 84 0.99 9.80 -6.39
CA ALA A 84 0.87 10.10 -4.97
C ALA A 84 -0.36 10.96 -4.69
N ASN A 85 -0.60 12.00 -5.50
CA ASN A 85 -1.76 12.87 -5.33
C ASN A 85 -3.08 12.12 -5.55
N ALA A 86 -3.12 11.24 -6.55
CA ALA A 86 -4.30 10.42 -6.82
C ALA A 86 -4.58 9.45 -5.66
N ILE A 87 -3.53 8.81 -5.13
CA ILE A 87 -3.67 7.88 -4.01
C ILE A 87 -4.11 8.61 -2.75
N ILE A 88 -3.56 9.78 -2.48
CA ILE A 88 -3.95 10.60 -1.32
C ILE A 88 -5.44 10.94 -1.40
N ALA A 89 -5.92 11.39 -2.55
CA ALA A 89 -7.33 11.72 -2.73
C ALA A 89 -8.23 10.50 -2.48
N ASN A 90 -7.85 9.33 -3.01
CA ASN A 90 -8.59 8.09 -2.81
C ASN A 90 -8.54 7.63 -1.35
N ALA A 91 -7.39 7.81 -0.68
CA ALA A 91 -7.22 7.44 0.72
C ALA A 91 -8.08 8.31 1.64
N GLU A 92 -8.18 9.60 1.35
CA GLU A 92 -9.05 10.51 2.11
C GLU A 92 -10.52 10.10 1.96
N LEU A 93 -10.95 9.75 0.75
CA LEU A 93 -12.30 9.23 0.51
C LEU A 93 -12.54 7.92 1.25
N ALA A 94 -11.51 7.12 1.43
CA ALA A 94 -11.59 5.84 2.13
C ALA A 94 -11.68 5.99 3.66
N GLY A 95 -11.34 7.14 4.21
CA GLY A 95 -11.43 7.41 5.64
C GLY A 95 -10.12 7.69 6.35
N PHE A 96 -8.98 7.57 5.67
CA PHE A 96 -7.68 7.90 6.27
C PHE A 96 -7.58 9.40 6.49
N LYS A 97 -7.16 9.82 7.68
CA LYS A 97 -7.09 11.24 8.05
C LYS A 97 -5.66 11.77 8.15
N ASN A 98 -4.71 10.91 8.54
CA ASN A 98 -3.32 11.31 8.70
C ASN A 98 -2.51 10.66 7.59
N ILE A 99 -2.15 11.45 6.59
CA ILE A 99 -1.40 10.99 5.45
C ILE A 99 -0.09 11.75 5.40
N LYS A 100 1.03 11.00 5.46
CA LYS A 100 2.37 11.59 5.40
C LYS A 100 3.08 11.11 4.16
N THR A 101 3.87 11.99 3.54
CA THR A 101 4.73 11.66 2.42
C THR A 101 6.17 11.62 2.87
N GLY A 102 6.94 10.71 2.28
CA GLY A 102 8.37 10.58 2.49
C GLY A 102 9.02 10.03 1.24
N ASN A 103 10.32 9.81 1.30
CA ASN A 103 11.07 9.23 0.20
C ASN A 103 11.79 7.97 0.69
N THR A 104 11.88 6.97 -0.18
CA THR A 104 12.65 5.77 0.07
C THR A 104 13.30 5.30 -1.22
N THR A 105 14.22 4.36 -1.13
CA THR A 105 14.80 3.70 -2.30
C THR A 105 14.10 2.36 -2.47
N ALA A 106 13.56 2.13 -3.67
CA ALA A 106 12.86 0.88 -3.98
C ALA A 106 13.32 0.35 -5.33
N PHE A 107 13.26 -0.97 -5.49
CA PHE A 107 13.57 -1.61 -6.76
C PHE A 107 12.46 -1.33 -7.76
N CYS A 108 12.83 -0.77 -8.90
CA CYS A 108 11.90 -0.53 -10.00
C CYS A 108 12.03 -1.65 -11.03
N HIS A 109 11.00 -2.48 -11.16
CA HIS A 109 11.00 -3.61 -12.09
C HIS A 109 11.08 -3.15 -13.54
N GLY A 110 10.52 -2.00 -13.87
CA GLY A 110 10.59 -1.45 -15.23
C GLY A 110 12.00 -1.03 -15.66
N LEU A 111 12.84 -0.60 -14.72
CA LEU A 111 14.22 -0.19 -14.99
C LEU A 111 15.24 -1.27 -14.59
N GLY A 112 14.85 -2.27 -13.83
CA GLY A 112 15.75 -3.30 -13.35
C GLY A 112 16.77 -2.82 -12.31
N THR A 113 16.52 -1.69 -11.64
CA THR A 113 17.42 -1.11 -10.66
C THR A 113 16.64 -0.39 -9.56
N LYS A 114 17.34 -0.04 -8.48
CA LYS A 114 16.75 0.76 -7.40
C LYS A 114 16.67 2.22 -7.81
N VAL A 115 15.54 2.85 -7.49
CA VAL A 115 15.31 4.28 -7.71
C VAL A 115 14.75 4.91 -6.45
N GLU A 116 14.96 6.21 -6.28
CA GLU A 116 14.30 6.96 -5.22
C GLU A 116 12.83 7.11 -5.55
N THR A 117 11.95 6.84 -4.58
CA THR A 117 10.52 6.87 -4.79
C THR A 117 9.80 7.51 -3.61
N ILE A 118 8.62 8.06 -3.90
CA ILE A 118 7.74 8.63 -2.88
C ILE A 118 7.07 7.49 -2.11
N THR A 119 7.03 7.66 -0.80
CA THR A 119 6.36 6.72 0.10
C THR A 119 5.24 7.44 0.82
N LEU A 120 4.06 6.84 0.87
CA LEU A 120 2.91 7.35 1.59
C LEU A 120 2.67 6.51 2.83
N THR A 121 2.45 7.18 3.97
CA THR A 121 2.04 6.50 5.20
C THR A 121 0.62 6.95 5.54
N LEU A 122 -0.31 5.99 5.54
CA LEU A 122 -1.72 6.21 5.81
C LEU A 122 -2.03 5.67 7.21
N THR A 123 -2.48 6.52 8.12
CA THR A 123 -2.83 6.10 9.49
C THR A 123 -4.34 6.10 9.68
N LYS A 124 -4.84 4.99 10.22
CA LYS A 124 -6.26 4.83 10.55
C LYS A 124 -6.68 5.59 11.82
#